data_f979678acca2abafbd8b3dcabad6dee2
#
_entry.id   f979678acca2abafbd8b3dcabad6dee2
#
_cell.length_a   1.000
_cell.length_b   1.000
_cell.length_c   1.000
_cell.angle_alpha   90.00
_cell.angle_beta   90.00
_cell.angle_gamma   90.00
#
_symmetry.space_group_name_H-M   'P 1'
#
loop_
_entity.id
_entity.type
_entity.pdbx_description
1 polymer ?
#
loop_
_entity_poly.entity_id
_entity_poly.type
_entity_poly.pdbx_seq_one_letter_code
_entity_poly.pdbx_strand_id
1 'polypeptide(L)'
;VDELQVVCVKWGDKYGPEYVNILQDMVWRNLTTPHRFICYTDNHEGISDRVDVRMLPGGLDGWYNKLWLFSPDAGLSGRVLYFDLDTAITGRLEEIAEYSGPLCMLDDFYGWTKYGSGVMAWNSSVYPVTEAIWKEYKDSGLPAHPKGDQGFICDTLDWLHLQPATWQGKFPGSFCSYKIHAQKWPPNGCKVVCFHGEPNPHQLPSEWITHVWKLGGISEAKLESKCNTEKSEAISNVRANMARGVQHLQPREGNGKTMVIIGGSPSIGRSMPMIRKAMRKGDIWSVNGTHDFLLERGVTPDYFALLDARKDNARFVQKPNKRTKYLIASHCAPDVFDALKSFDVEMWHAYEPDLHEVFKELAGDQAPIRMLGGGNTVVLKLLYMGRMLGYTKFELFGVDSSYEDDEHHAYPQPMNDGEHRLAVWAAGRKFSCAPWMIVQAKDFQEQVRVLIDEGCIVTVHGNGLIPFIASQLAQGEDSNAE
;
A
#
# COMPACT_ATOMS: atom_id res chain seq x y z
N VAL A 1 -12.60 9.83 -22.21
CA VAL A 1 -12.70 8.56 -21.48
C VAL A 1 -13.79 8.76 -20.44
N ASP A 2 -14.87 7.96 -20.52
CA ASP A 2 -15.97 8.05 -19.56
C ASP A 2 -15.44 7.81 -18.14
N GLU A 3 -15.74 8.72 -17.23
CA GLU A 3 -15.34 8.64 -15.84
C GLU A 3 -16.00 7.41 -15.19
N LEU A 4 -15.22 6.62 -14.44
CA LEU A 4 -15.75 5.47 -13.69
C LEU A 4 -16.61 5.97 -12.52
N GLN A 5 -17.78 5.37 -12.35
CA GLN A 5 -18.70 5.61 -11.24
C GLN A 5 -18.77 4.37 -10.36
N VAL A 6 -18.29 4.47 -9.12
CA VAL A 6 -18.46 3.41 -8.11
C VAL A 6 -19.68 3.75 -7.28
N VAL A 7 -20.61 2.81 -7.16
CA VAL A 7 -21.95 3.11 -6.67
C VAL A 7 -22.36 2.15 -5.55
N CYS A 8 -23.06 2.67 -4.54
CA CYS A 8 -23.78 1.88 -3.54
C CYS A 8 -25.16 2.44 -3.28
N VAL A 9 -26.02 1.66 -2.61
CA VAL A 9 -27.36 2.06 -2.17
C VAL A 9 -27.47 1.86 -0.68
N LYS A 10 -27.85 2.93 0.04
CA LYS A 10 -28.22 2.91 1.45
C LYS A 10 -29.69 3.32 1.59
N TRP A 11 -30.51 2.47 2.20
CA TRP A 11 -31.91 2.77 2.47
C TRP A 11 -32.29 2.24 3.87
N GLY A 12 -33.24 2.94 4.51
CA GLY A 12 -33.70 2.60 5.85
C GLY A 12 -32.58 2.56 6.89
N ASP A 13 -32.85 1.87 8.00
CA ASP A 13 -31.99 1.89 9.20
C ASP A 13 -31.16 0.62 9.39
N LYS A 14 -31.22 -0.35 8.46
CA LYS A 14 -30.45 -1.60 8.58
C LYS A 14 -28.93 -1.36 8.60
N TYR A 15 -28.48 -0.43 7.76
CA TYR A 15 -27.09 -0.02 7.67
C TYR A 15 -26.98 1.48 7.95
N GLY A 16 -26.13 1.86 8.91
CA GLY A 16 -25.85 3.26 9.20
C GLY A 16 -24.92 3.90 8.15
N PRO A 17 -24.70 5.22 8.23
CA PRO A 17 -23.80 5.95 7.32
C PRO A 17 -22.36 5.44 7.36
N GLU A 18 -21.94 4.82 8.48
CA GLU A 18 -20.61 4.22 8.63
C GLU A 18 -20.33 3.13 7.59
N TYR A 19 -21.34 2.39 7.13
CA TYR A 19 -21.19 1.39 6.08
C TYR A 19 -20.80 2.01 4.74
N VAL A 20 -21.45 3.13 4.38
CA VAL A 20 -21.12 3.91 3.18
C VAL A 20 -19.68 4.44 3.28
N ASN A 21 -19.34 5.02 4.42
CA ASN A 21 -18.05 5.64 4.65
C ASN A 21 -16.91 4.59 4.63
N ILE A 22 -17.15 3.41 5.22
CA ILE A 22 -16.19 2.30 5.20
C ILE A 22 -16.02 1.72 3.79
N LEU A 23 -17.12 1.53 3.04
CA LEU A 23 -17.05 1.04 1.66
C LEU A 23 -16.31 2.04 0.77
N GLN A 24 -16.60 3.33 0.89
CA GLN A 24 -15.89 4.39 0.19
C GLN A 24 -14.39 4.37 0.50
N ASP A 25 -14.02 4.23 1.78
CA ASP A 25 -12.61 4.13 2.17
C ASP A 25 -11.93 2.86 1.64
N MET A 26 -12.63 1.71 1.61
CA MET A 26 -12.09 0.47 1.04
C MET A 26 -11.89 0.58 -0.48
N VAL A 27 -12.84 1.18 -1.20
CA VAL A 27 -12.70 1.46 -2.64
C VAL A 27 -11.50 2.39 -2.86
N TRP A 28 -11.43 3.48 -2.13
CA TRP A 28 -10.37 4.47 -2.26
C TRP A 28 -8.97 3.90 -1.99
N ARG A 29 -8.84 2.95 -1.05
CA ARG A 29 -7.58 2.26 -0.76
C ARG A 29 -7.14 1.26 -1.84
N ASN A 30 -8.11 0.70 -2.58
CA ASN A 30 -7.88 -0.41 -3.50
C ASN A 30 -8.11 -0.07 -4.97
N LEU A 31 -8.41 1.19 -5.31
CA LEU A 31 -8.65 1.65 -6.67
C LEU A 31 -7.96 2.99 -6.93
N THR A 32 -6.95 2.96 -7.80
CA THR A 32 -6.19 4.15 -8.20
C THR A 32 -6.80 4.86 -9.42
N THR A 33 -7.59 4.13 -10.22
CA THR A 33 -8.29 4.70 -11.36
C THR A 33 -9.18 5.87 -10.91
N PRO A 34 -9.08 7.06 -11.55
CA PRO A 34 -9.95 8.19 -11.24
C PRO A 34 -11.42 7.78 -11.33
N HIS A 35 -12.17 8.04 -10.26
CA HIS A 35 -13.57 7.66 -10.15
C HIS A 35 -14.34 8.60 -9.24
N ARG A 36 -15.66 8.61 -9.40
CA ARG A 36 -16.59 9.17 -8.41
C ARG A 36 -17.20 8.06 -7.59
N PHE A 37 -17.28 8.26 -6.27
CA PHE A 37 -18.02 7.36 -5.39
C PHE A 37 -19.39 7.95 -5.09
N ILE A 38 -20.46 7.27 -5.51
CA ILE A 38 -21.84 7.75 -5.46
C ILE A 38 -22.63 6.87 -4.50
N CYS A 39 -23.38 7.47 -3.58
CA CYS A 39 -24.33 6.77 -2.73
C CYS A 39 -25.75 7.26 -3.00
N TYR A 40 -26.63 6.36 -3.40
CA TYR A 40 -28.07 6.62 -3.43
C TYR A 40 -28.67 6.28 -2.07
N THR A 41 -29.37 7.25 -1.45
CA THR A 41 -29.89 7.07 -0.10
C THR A 41 -31.21 7.82 0.13
N ASP A 42 -31.98 7.38 1.10
CA ASP A 42 -33.14 8.07 1.65
C ASP A 42 -32.78 9.03 2.80
N ASN A 43 -31.58 8.85 3.39
CA ASN A 43 -31.04 9.71 4.45
C ASN A 43 -29.53 9.86 4.31
N HIS A 44 -29.06 11.10 4.13
CA HIS A 44 -27.65 11.45 3.92
C HIS A 44 -26.89 11.81 5.21
N GLU A 45 -27.57 11.87 6.36
CA GLU A 45 -26.97 12.27 7.61
C GLU A 45 -25.81 11.33 8.00
N GLY A 46 -24.65 11.91 8.33
CA GLY A 46 -23.45 11.16 8.73
C GLY A 46 -22.66 10.53 7.59
N ILE A 47 -23.09 10.68 6.33
CA ILE A 47 -22.29 10.27 5.17
C ILE A 47 -21.20 11.31 4.92
N SER A 48 -19.97 10.84 4.63
CA SER A 48 -18.79 11.65 4.37
C SER A 48 -19.00 12.61 3.18
N ASP A 49 -18.43 13.80 3.27
CA ASP A 49 -18.38 14.81 2.19
C ASP A 49 -17.58 14.35 0.94
N ARG A 50 -16.84 13.25 1.04
CA ARG A 50 -16.16 12.61 -0.11
C ARG A 50 -17.08 11.78 -0.99
N VAL A 51 -18.33 11.56 -0.56
CA VAL A 51 -19.33 10.76 -1.26
C VAL A 51 -20.27 11.71 -2.04
N ASP A 52 -20.44 11.47 -3.34
CA ASP A 52 -21.49 12.11 -4.13
C ASP A 52 -22.83 11.51 -3.71
N VAL A 53 -23.58 12.20 -2.84
CA VAL A 53 -24.85 11.71 -2.30
C VAL A 53 -25.99 12.09 -3.23
N ARG A 54 -26.80 11.10 -3.58
CA ARG A 54 -28.00 11.27 -4.39
C ARG A 54 -29.23 10.71 -3.67
N MET A 55 -30.32 11.45 -3.70
CA MET A 55 -31.55 11.01 -3.03
C MET A 55 -32.28 9.94 -3.84
N LEU A 56 -32.74 8.89 -3.18
CA LEU A 56 -33.65 7.91 -3.76
C LEU A 56 -35.02 8.55 -4.04
N PRO A 57 -35.71 8.16 -5.12
CA PRO A 57 -36.99 8.79 -5.51
C PRO A 57 -38.15 8.49 -4.58
N GLY A 58 -38.00 7.52 -3.66
CA GLY A 58 -39.11 6.97 -2.88
C GLY A 58 -39.97 5.99 -3.67
N GLY A 59 -40.85 5.28 -2.95
CA GLY A 59 -41.79 4.31 -3.55
C GLY A 59 -41.22 2.93 -3.89
N LEU A 60 -39.92 2.71 -3.63
CA LEU A 60 -39.26 1.40 -3.72
C LEU A 60 -38.93 0.92 -2.31
N ASP A 61 -39.20 -0.36 -2.02
CA ASP A 61 -38.95 -0.94 -0.72
C ASP A 61 -37.71 -1.85 -0.75
N GLY A 62 -36.95 -1.77 0.32
CA GLY A 62 -35.89 -2.73 0.56
C GLY A 62 -34.80 -2.72 -0.51
N TRP A 63 -34.35 -3.89 -0.84
CA TRP A 63 -33.36 -4.12 -1.86
C TRP A 63 -33.80 -3.73 -3.28
N TYR A 64 -35.10 -3.49 -3.54
CA TYR A 64 -35.59 -3.00 -4.84
C TYR A 64 -35.09 -1.58 -5.16
N ASN A 65 -34.70 -0.80 -4.18
CA ASN A 65 -34.02 0.48 -4.40
C ASN A 65 -32.77 0.33 -5.29
N LYS A 66 -32.14 -0.83 -5.35
CA LYS A 66 -31.03 -1.15 -6.23
C LYS A 66 -31.42 -1.09 -7.72
N LEU A 67 -32.65 -1.48 -8.05
CA LEU A 67 -33.16 -1.44 -9.44
C LEU A 67 -33.27 0.00 -9.97
N TRP A 68 -33.41 0.99 -9.07
CA TRP A 68 -33.36 2.40 -9.46
C TRP A 68 -32.06 2.78 -10.19
N LEU A 69 -30.95 2.16 -9.87
CA LEU A 69 -29.66 2.41 -10.53
C LEU A 69 -29.70 2.11 -12.04
N PHE A 70 -30.64 1.31 -12.48
CA PHE A 70 -30.86 0.94 -13.87
C PHE A 70 -31.77 1.91 -14.61
N SER A 71 -32.41 2.84 -13.89
CA SER A 71 -33.22 3.90 -14.48
C SER A 71 -32.34 4.95 -15.18
N PRO A 72 -32.75 5.45 -16.35
CA PRO A 72 -32.10 6.64 -16.93
C PRO A 72 -32.13 7.85 -15.99
N ASP A 73 -33.17 7.96 -15.15
CA ASP A 73 -33.33 9.07 -14.20
C ASP A 73 -32.34 9.01 -13.04
N ALA A 74 -31.68 7.88 -12.82
CA ALA A 74 -30.57 7.78 -11.85
C ALA A 74 -29.36 8.64 -12.26
N GLY A 75 -29.24 8.99 -13.54
CA GLY A 75 -28.16 9.83 -14.05
C GLY A 75 -26.79 9.16 -14.03
N LEU A 76 -26.75 7.82 -14.09
CA LEU A 76 -25.55 7.03 -14.26
C LEU A 76 -25.25 6.88 -15.76
N SER A 77 -23.97 7.02 -16.15
CA SER A 77 -23.55 6.93 -17.55
C SER A 77 -22.16 6.32 -17.68
N GLY A 78 -21.89 5.67 -18.81
CA GLY A 78 -20.59 5.03 -19.04
C GLY A 78 -20.35 3.84 -18.12
N ARG A 79 -19.17 3.72 -17.56
CA ARG A 79 -18.75 2.59 -16.70
C ARG A 79 -19.23 2.76 -15.28
N VAL A 80 -20.00 1.79 -14.80
CA VAL A 80 -20.53 1.74 -13.43
C VAL A 80 -20.07 0.46 -12.75
N LEU A 81 -19.59 0.56 -11.51
CA LEU A 81 -19.23 -0.56 -10.64
C LEU A 81 -20.01 -0.44 -9.32
N TYR A 82 -20.86 -1.39 -9.05
CA TYR A 82 -21.74 -1.41 -7.89
C TYR A 82 -21.27 -2.42 -6.84
N PHE A 83 -21.34 -2.01 -5.57
CA PHE A 83 -21.14 -2.88 -4.41
C PHE A 83 -22.27 -2.76 -3.41
N ASP A 84 -22.74 -3.90 -2.87
CA ASP A 84 -23.55 -3.90 -1.65
C ASP A 84 -22.73 -3.36 -0.46
N LEU A 85 -23.42 -2.71 0.49
CA LEU A 85 -22.79 -2.05 1.63
C LEU A 85 -22.01 -2.99 2.55
N ASP A 86 -22.44 -4.26 2.62
CA ASP A 86 -21.80 -5.29 3.45
C ASP A 86 -20.67 -6.04 2.72
N THR A 87 -20.13 -5.46 1.66
CA THR A 87 -18.97 -6.01 0.93
C THR A 87 -17.67 -5.61 1.58
N ALA A 88 -16.71 -6.54 1.71
CA ALA A 88 -15.35 -6.24 2.13
C ALA A 88 -14.36 -6.35 0.95
N ILE A 89 -13.58 -5.29 0.71
CA ILE A 89 -12.59 -5.22 -0.37
C ILE A 89 -11.23 -5.54 0.22
N THR A 90 -10.64 -6.65 -0.22
CA THR A 90 -9.40 -7.23 0.31
C THR A 90 -8.20 -7.10 -0.62
N GLY A 91 -8.42 -6.60 -1.84
CA GLY A 91 -7.36 -6.46 -2.84
C GLY A 91 -7.69 -5.41 -3.91
N ARG A 92 -6.73 -5.21 -4.81
CA ARG A 92 -6.78 -4.17 -5.84
C ARG A 92 -7.91 -4.39 -6.84
N LEU A 93 -8.58 -3.31 -7.20
CA LEU A 93 -9.79 -3.32 -8.03
C LEU A 93 -9.55 -2.86 -9.48
N GLU A 94 -8.34 -2.50 -9.88
CA GLU A 94 -8.05 -1.92 -11.20
C GLU A 94 -8.59 -2.77 -12.34
N GLU A 95 -8.29 -4.07 -12.37
CA GLU A 95 -8.76 -4.99 -13.42
C GLU A 95 -10.30 -5.14 -13.43
N ILE A 96 -10.92 -5.12 -12.24
CA ILE A 96 -12.37 -5.18 -12.08
C ILE A 96 -13.02 -3.89 -12.60
N ALA A 97 -12.41 -2.75 -12.31
CA ALA A 97 -12.87 -1.43 -12.73
C ALA A 97 -12.71 -1.16 -14.24
N GLU A 98 -11.89 -1.93 -14.93
CA GLU A 98 -11.74 -1.87 -16.39
C GLU A 98 -12.90 -2.53 -17.14
N TYR A 99 -13.80 -3.23 -16.44
CA TYR A 99 -14.95 -3.82 -17.10
C TYR A 99 -15.80 -2.79 -17.83
N SER A 100 -16.04 -3.03 -19.10
CA SER A 100 -16.77 -2.11 -20.00
C SER A 100 -17.87 -2.79 -20.80
N GLY A 101 -18.24 -4.02 -20.42
CA GLY A 101 -19.32 -4.77 -21.09
C GLY A 101 -20.72 -4.37 -20.63
N PRO A 102 -21.76 -4.98 -21.24
CA PRO A 102 -23.18 -4.61 -20.98
C PRO A 102 -23.62 -4.81 -19.54
N LEU A 103 -23.29 -5.97 -18.95
CA LEU A 103 -23.58 -6.32 -17.55
C LEU A 103 -22.67 -7.45 -17.10
N CYS A 104 -22.12 -7.33 -15.89
CA CYS A 104 -21.41 -8.39 -15.17
C CYS A 104 -22.01 -8.52 -13.77
N MET A 105 -22.22 -9.75 -13.32
CA MET A 105 -22.82 -10.08 -12.03
C MET A 105 -21.99 -11.16 -11.33
N LEU A 106 -22.30 -11.48 -10.08
CA LEU A 106 -21.78 -12.69 -9.43
C LEU A 106 -22.45 -13.94 -9.98
N ASP A 107 -21.74 -15.07 -10.09
CA ASP A 107 -22.42 -16.37 -10.00
C ASP A 107 -22.95 -16.50 -8.58
N ASP A 108 -24.20 -16.91 -8.40
CA ASP A 108 -24.77 -17.03 -7.06
C ASP A 108 -24.06 -18.12 -6.25
N PHE A 109 -23.42 -17.73 -5.16
CA PHE A 109 -22.66 -18.64 -4.29
C PHE A 109 -23.50 -19.78 -3.67
N TYR A 110 -24.81 -19.59 -3.55
CA TYR A 110 -25.73 -20.56 -2.95
C TYR A 110 -26.60 -21.30 -3.95
N GLY A 111 -26.61 -20.85 -5.20
CA GLY A 111 -27.47 -21.43 -6.23
C GLY A 111 -28.96 -21.17 -6.03
N TRP A 112 -29.35 -20.15 -5.25
CA TRP A 112 -30.75 -19.74 -5.10
C TRP A 112 -31.31 -19.11 -6.37
N THR A 113 -30.46 -18.38 -7.05
CA THR A 113 -30.66 -17.79 -8.36
C THR A 113 -29.49 -18.17 -9.27
N LYS A 114 -29.54 -17.80 -10.53
CA LYS A 114 -28.41 -18.00 -11.43
C LYS A 114 -27.30 -16.99 -11.17
N TYR A 115 -27.67 -15.74 -10.89
CA TYR A 115 -26.75 -14.64 -10.68
C TYR A 115 -27.05 -13.92 -9.36
N GLY A 116 -25.99 -13.41 -8.70
CA GLY A 116 -26.08 -12.58 -7.51
C GLY A 116 -25.88 -11.10 -7.84
N SER A 117 -26.66 -10.23 -7.20
CA SER A 117 -26.64 -8.78 -7.43
C SER A 117 -25.75 -7.98 -6.45
N GLY A 118 -25.02 -8.65 -5.57
CA GLY A 118 -24.21 -7.99 -4.54
C GLY A 118 -23.01 -7.21 -5.07
N VAL A 119 -22.47 -7.60 -6.24
CA VAL A 119 -21.45 -6.84 -6.99
C VAL A 119 -21.82 -6.91 -8.46
N MET A 120 -22.00 -5.75 -9.07
CA MET A 120 -22.36 -5.64 -10.49
C MET A 120 -21.50 -4.58 -11.18
N ALA A 121 -21.29 -4.75 -12.49
CA ALA A 121 -20.76 -3.67 -13.32
C ALA A 121 -21.45 -3.67 -14.68
N TRP A 122 -21.58 -2.48 -15.23
CA TRP A 122 -22.16 -2.28 -16.58
C TRP A 122 -21.58 -1.03 -17.23
N ASN A 123 -21.71 -0.98 -18.56
CA ASN A 123 -21.48 0.23 -19.31
C ASN A 123 -22.73 0.53 -20.14
N SER A 124 -23.47 1.56 -19.74
CA SER A 124 -24.72 1.98 -20.40
C SER A 124 -24.52 2.43 -21.85
N SER A 125 -23.29 2.83 -22.22
CA SER A 125 -22.97 3.24 -23.59
C SER A 125 -22.82 2.07 -24.57
N VAL A 126 -22.71 0.83 -24.07
CA VAL A 126 -22.47 -0.36 -24.92
C VAL A 126 -23.78 -1.02 -25.33
N TYR A 127 -24.65 -1.31 -24.37
CA TYR A 127 -25.97 -1.90 -24.61
C TYR A 127 -26.87 -1.66 -23.39
N PRO A 128 -28.10 -1.19 -23.54
CA PRO A 128 -28.96 -0.77 -22.43
C PRO A 128 -29.65 -1.96 -21.73
N VAL A 129 -28.90 -3.01 -21.34
CA VAL A 129 -29.45 -4.18 -20.63
C VAL A 129 -30.11 -3.74 -19.32
N THR A 130 -29.45 -2.86 -18.58
CA THR A 130 -29.96 -2.35 -17.29
C THR A 130 -31.24 -1.54 -17.48
N GLU A 131 -31.33 -0.70 -18.50
CA GLU A 131 -32.55 0.04 -18.83
C GLU A 131 -33.71 -0.89 -19.21
N ALA A 132 -33.42 -1.99 -19.93
CA ALA A 132 -34.45 -2.99 -20.25
C ALA A 132 -34.97 -3.68 -19.00
N ILE A 133 -34.12 -4.01 -18.01
CA ILE A 133 -34.53 -4.57 -16.72
C ILE A 133 -35.38 -3.57 -15.95
N TRP A 134 -34.95 -2.29 -15.89
CA TRP A 134 -35.73 -1.25 -15.23
C TRP A 134 -37.09 -1.03 -15.86
N LYS A 135 -37.15 -1.00 -17.19
CA LYS A 135 -38.39 -0.86 -17.94
C LYS A 135 -39.34 -2.00 -17.60
N GLU A 136 -38.89 -3.24 -17.63
CA GLU A 136 -39.72 -4.41 -17.29
C GLU A 136 -40.23 -4.32 -15.85
N TYR A 137 -39.37 -3.93 -14.89
CA TYR A 137 -39.77 -3.77 -13.49
C TYR A 137 -40.88 -2.73 -13.32
N LYS A 138 -40.74 -1.60 -13.99
CA LYS A 138 -41.71 -0.51 -13.96
C LYS A 138 -43.05 -0.88 -14.65
N ASP A 139 -42.93 -1.46 -15.84
CA ASP A 139 -44.13 -1.83 -16.63
C ASP A 139 -44.94 -2.97 -15.98
N SER A 140 -44.28 -3.83 -15.21
CA SER A 140 -44.91 -4.88 -14.41
C SER A 140 -45.54 -4.36 -13.10
N GLY A 141 -45.52 -3.05 -12.84
CA GLY A 141 -46.10 -2.43 -11.65
C GLY A 141 -45.28 -2.56 -10.38
N LEU A 142 -43.96 -2.62 -10.49
CA LEU A 142 -42.98 -2.71 -9.38
C LEU A 142 -43.24 -3.93 -8.47
N PRO A 143 -43.24 -5.15 -9.01
CA PRO A 143 -43.63 -6.34 -8.25
C PRO A 143 -42.58 -6.72 -7.20
N ALA A 144 -43.01 -7.25 -6.05
CA ALA A 144 -42.16 -7.97 -5.13
C ALA A 144 -41.88 -9.38 -5.68
N HIS A 145 -40.59 -9.75 -5.76
CA HIS A 145 -40.17 -11.07 -6.19
C HIS A 145 -39.75 -11.92 -4.96
N PRO A 146 -40.12 -13.24 -4.88
CA PRO A 146 -39.78 -14.07 -3.72
C PRO A 146 -38.27 -14.17 -3.40
N LYS A 147 -37.40 -13.96 -4.40
CA LYS A 147 -35.96 -13.97 -4.27
C LYS A 147 -35.34 -12.57 -4.37
N GLY A 148 -36.12 -11.54 -4.07
CA GLY A 148 -35.67 -10.15 -4.07
C GLY A 148 -35.28 -9.59 -5.44
N ASP A 149 -34.50 -8.53 -5.45
CA ASP A 149 -34.00 -7.85 -6.65
C ASP A 149 -33.22 -8.79 -7.58
N GLN A 150 -32.35 -9.62 -7.04
CA GLN A 150 -31.56 -10.58 -7.85
C GLN A 150 -32.46 -11.61 -8.55
N GLY A 151 -33.54 -12.07 -7.91
CA GLY A 151 -34.50 -12.97 -8.53
C GLY A 151 -35.19 -12.30 -9.72
N PHE A 152 -35.69 -11.07 -9.52
CA PHE A 152 -36.32 -10.30 -10.59
C PHE A 152 -35.37 -10.05 -11.77
N ILE A 153 -34.09 -9.67 -11.46
CA ILE A 153 -33.08 -9.48 -12.49
C ILE A 153 -32.82 -10.77 -13.29
N CYS A 154 -32.71 -11.92 -12.61
CA CYS A 154 -32.47 -13.21 -13.27
C CYS A 154 -33.62 -13.60 -14.18
N ASP A 155 -34.86 -13.51 -13.70
CA ASP A 155 -36.05 -13.88 -14.48
C ASP A 155 -36.24 -12.96 -15.70
N THR A 156 -35.92 -11.66 -15.53
CA THR A 156 -35.99 -10.69 -16.65
C THR A 156 -34.89 -11.00 -17.69
N LEU A 157 -33.65 -11.32 -17.26
CA LEU A 157 -32.56 -11.69 -18.16
C LEU A 157 -32.91 -12.97 -18.94
N ASP A 158 -33.48 -13.97 -18.28
CA ASP A 158 -33.90 -15.22 -18.94
C ASP A 158 -35.04 -14.95 -19.94
N TRP A 159 -35.98 -14.09 -19.60
CA TRP A 159 -37.09 -13.69 -20.50
C TRP A 159 -36.55 -12.91 -21.73
N LEU A 160 -35.54 -12.05 -21.52
CA LEU A 160 -34.90 -11.30 -22.60
C LEU A 160 -33.87 -12.14 -23.41
N HIS A 161 -33.68 -13.41 -23.04
CA HIS A 161 -32.65 -14.29 -23.60
C HIS A 161 -31.21 -13.70 -23.50
N LEU A 162 -30.92 -12.95 -22.42
CA LEU A 162 -29.63 -12.32 -22.18
C LEU A 162 -28.84 -13.09 -21.13
N GLN A 163 -27.54 -13.17 -21.34
CA GLN A 163 -26.61 -13.77 -20.38
C GLN A 163 -25.55 -12.72 -20.02
N PRO A 164 -25.52 -12.24 -18.78
CA PRO A 164 -24.47 -11.35 -18.31
C PRO A 164 -23.14 -12.12 -18.22
N ALA A 165 -22.05 -11.39 -18.26
CA ALA A 165 -20.78 -11.95 -17.83
C ALA A 165 -20.82 -12.23 -16.33
N THR A 166 -19.99 -13.17 -15.84
CA THR A 166 -19.84 -13.38 -14.40
C THR A 166 -18.46 -13.02 -13.91
N TRP A 167 -18.41 -12.48 -12.69
CA TRP A 167 -17.13 -12.12 -12.07
C TRP A 167 -16.22 -13.32 -11.87
N GLN A 168 -16.79 -14.45 -11.44
CA GLN A 168 -16.04 -15.68 -11.23
C GLN A 168 -15.52 -16.27 -12.55
N GLY A 169 -16.26 -16.08 -13.65
CA GLY A 169 -15.81 -16.48 -14.98
C GLY A 169 -14.71 -15.58 -15.54
N LYS A 170 -14.75 -14.27 -15.25
CA LYS A 170 -13.75 -13.31 -15.73
C LYS A 170 -12.49 -13.28 -14.86
N PHE A 171 -12.65 -13.36 -13.55
CA PHE A 171 -11.57 -13.26 -12.56
C PHE A 171 -11.68 -14.41 -11.55
N PRO A 172 -11.30 -15.63 -11.95
CA PRO A 172 -11.39 -16.81 -11.07
C PRO A 172 -10.63 -16.58 -9.75
N GLY A 173 -11.31 -16.86 -8.62
CA GLY A 173 -10.74 -16.70 -7.29
C GLY A 173 -10.76 -15.28 -6.70
N SER A 174 -11.10 -14.25 -7.49
CA SER A 174 -11.10 -12.86 -7.00
C SER A 174 -12.36 -12.50 -6.18
N PHE A 175 -13.44 -13.26 -6.30
CA PHE A 175 -14.70 -13.03 -5.58
C PHE A 175 -15.05 -14.21 -4.71
N CYS A 176 -15.31 -13.98 -3.44
CA CYS A 176 -15.57 -15.01 -2.43
C CYS A 176 -16.82 -14.70 -1.63
N SER A 177 -17.49 -15.75 -1.13
CA SER A 177 -18.50 -15.61 -0.07
C SER A 177 -17.82 -15.70 1.31
N TYR A 178 -18.15 -14.80 2.22
CA TYR A 178 -17.69 -14.91 3.61
C TYR A 178 -18.02 -16.28 4.21
N LYS A 179 -19.31 -16.68 4.14
CA LYS A 179 -19.82 -17.90 4.78
C LYS A 179 -19.24 -19.19 4.23
N ILE A 180 -18.83 -19.21 2.96
CA ILE A 180 -18.34 -20.42 2.29
C ILE A 180 -16.81 -20.46 2.29
N HIS A 181 -16.14 -19.34 2.05
CA HIS A 181 -14.72 -19.34 1.71
C HIS A 181 -13.84 -18.55 2.69
N ALA A 182 -14.38 -17.51 3.37
CA ALA A 182 -13.56 -16.52 4.05
C ALA A 182 -13.84 -16.39 5.57
N GLN A 183 -14.41 -17.41 6.22
CA GLN A 183 -14.72 -17.34 7.65
C GLN A 183 -13.48 -17.17 8.52
N LYS A 184 -12.37 -17.84 8.17
CA LYS A 184 -11.08 -17.69 8.86
C LYS A 184 -10.25 -16.59 8.20
N TRP A 185 -9.96 -16.74 6.90
CA TRP A 185 -9.22 -15.80 6.07
C TRP A 185 -9.74 -15.86 4.64
N PRO A 186 -9.72 -14.75 3.89
CA PRO A 186 -9.98 -14.79 2.46
C PRO A 186 -8.95 -15.67 1.75
N PRO A 187 -9.35 -16.49 0.77
CA PRO A 187 -8.42 -17.25 -0.04
C PRO A 187 -7.39 -16.34 -0.75
N ASN A 188 -6.20 -16.85 -1.00
CA ASN A 188 -5.18 -16.12 -1.75
C ASN A 188 -5.72 -15.67 -3.11
N GLY A 189 -5.52 -14.41 -3.46
CA GLY A 189 -6.03 -13.81 -4.69
C GLY A 189 -7.47 -13.29 -4.60
N CYS A 190 -8.20 -13.52 -3.49
CA CYS A 190 -9.51 -12.92 -3.28
C CYS A 190 -9.39 -11.40 -3.12
N LYS A 191 -10.11 -10.66 -3.95
CA LYS A 191 -10.12 -9.19 -3.95
C LYS A 191 -11.39 -8.62 -3.31
N VAL A 192 -12.50 -9.38 -3.36
CA VAL A 192 -13.81 -8.94 -2.90
C VAL A 192 -14.49 -10.09 -2.15
N VAL A 193 -14.85 -9.86 -0.90
CA VAL A 193 -15.61 -10.79 -0.06
C VAL A 193 -17.04 -10.28 0.10
N CYS A 194 -18.00 -11.07 -0.38
CA CYS A 194 -19.42 -10.76 -0.28
C CYS A 194 -20.02 -11.38 0.98
N PHE A 195 -20.75 -10.57 1.72
CA PHE A 195 -21.57 -11.02 2.84
C PHE A 195 -23.01 -11.21 2.36
N HIS A 196 -23.67 -12.21 2.85
CA HIS A 196 -25.02 -12.57 2.44
C HIS A 196 -25.93 -12.61 3.67
N GLY A 197 -26.39 -11.45 4.13
CA GLY A 197 -27.11 -11.31 5.37
C GLY A 197 -26.21 -11.55 6.59
N GLU A 198 -26.78 -12.00 7.71
CA GLU A 198 -26.01 -12.21 8.95
C GLU A 198 -25.06 -13.40 8.89
N PRO A 199 -23.88 -13.30 9.56
CA PRO A 199 -23.40 -12.12 10.25
C PRO A 199 -22.95 -11.02 9.28
N ASN A 200 -23.15 -9.75 9.67
CA ASN A 200 -22.59 -8.60 8.97
C ASN A 200 -21.13 -8.36 9.37
N PRO A 201 -20.33 -7.64 8.58
CA PRO A 201 -18.90 -7.40 8.89
C PRO A 201 -18.65 -6.85 10.29
N HIS A 202 -19.45 -5.86 10.75
CA HIS A 202 -19.29 -5.25 12.09
C HIS A 202 -19.54 -6.20 13.26
N GLN A 203 -20.26 -7.31 13.03
CA GLN A 203 -20.60 -8.30 14.07
C GLN A 203 -19.48 -9.32 14.30
N LEU A 204 -18.41 -9.27 13.51
CA LEU A 204 -17.38 -10.28 13.49
C LEU A 204 -16.07 -9.76 14.08
N PRO A 205 -15.57 -10.37 15.15
CA PRO A 205 -14.31 -9.99 15.77
C PRO A 205 -13.09 -10.57 15.06
N SER A 206 -13.23 -11.08 13.82
CA SER A 206 -12.11 -11.70 13.13
C SER A 206 -11.05 -10.66 12.74
N GLU A 207 -9.80 -11.04 12.88
CA GLU A 207 -8.64 -10.18 12.68
C GLU A 207 -8.62 -9.55 11.28
N TRP A 208 -8.86 -10.33 10.23
CA TRP A 208 -8.83 -9.81 8.88
C TRP A 208 -9.98 -8.83 8.59
N ILE A 209 -11.18 -9.05 9.16
CA ILE A 209 -12.32 -8.15 8.97
C ILE A 209 -12.05 -6.81 9.64
N THR A 210 -11.58 -6.82 10.89
CA THR A 210 -11.24 -5.57 11.61
C THR A 210 -10.09 -4.82 10.93
N HIS A 211 -9.23 -5.51 10.21
CA HIS A 211 -8.15 -4.90 9.43
C HIS A 211 -8.68 -4.25 8.14
N VAL A 212 -9.57 -4.91 7.42
CA VAL A 212 -10.06 -4.49 6.11
C VAL A 212 -11.27 -3.55 6.22
N TRP A 213 -12.26 -3.95 7.02
CA TRP A 213 -13.55 -3.28 7.14
C TRP A 213 -13.53 -2.25 8.27
N LYS A 214 -12.95 -1.09 8.02
CA LYS A 214 -12.77 0.01 8.97
C LYS A 214 -12.69 1.37 8.27
N LEU A 215 -13.05 2.44 9.00
CA LEU A 215 -12.77 3.82 8.59
C LEU A 215 -11.28 4.15 8.75
N GLY A 216 -10.75 5.00 7.88
CA GLY A 216 -9.41 5.58 8.04
C GLY A 216 -8.27 4.67 7.63
N GLY A 217 -8.50 3.76 6.69
CA GLY A 217 -7.41 3.12 5.97
C GLY A 217 -6.73 4.10 5.03
N ILE A 218 -5.39 4.07 4.96
CA ILE A 218 -4.63 4.93 4.07
C ILE A 218 -4.62 4.30 2.68
N SER A 219 -5.03 5.07 1.65
CA SER A 219 -4.92 4.67 0.25
C SER A 219 -3.46 4.50 -0.14
N GLU A 220 -3.11 3.36 -0.71
CA GLU A 220 -1.80 3.17 -1.33
C GLU A 220 -1.56 4.14 -2.48
N ALA A 221 -2.62 4.58 -3.15
CA ALA A 221 -2.57 5.42 -4.34
C ALA A 221 -2.12 6.86 -4.10
N LYS A 222 -2.21 7.37 -2.86
CA LYS A 222 -1.87 8.77 -2.54
C LYS A 222 -0.66 8.92 -1.62
N LEU A 223 -0.05 7.84 -1.21
CA LEU A 223 1.21 7.85 -0.47
C LEU A 223 2.37 7.67 -1.44
N GLU A 224 2.42 8.49 -2.47
CA GLU A 224 3.62 8.57 -3.29
C GLU A 224 4.75 9.18 -2.45
N SER A 225 5.87 8.46 -2.38
CA SER A 225 7.12 9.01 -1.89
C SER A 225 7.52 10.15 -2.81
N LYS A 226 7.31 11.38 -2.37
CA LYS A 226 7.71 12.56 -3.14
C LYS A 226 9.24 12.64 -3.10
N CYS A 227 9.90 12.56 -4.24
CA CYS A 227 11.32 12.88 -4.34
C CYS A 227 11.50 14.35 -3.91
N ASN A 228 12.34 14.58 -2.90
CA ASN A 228 12.57 15.91 -2.35
C ASN A 228 13.56 16.74 -3.17
N THR A 229 14.03 16.23 -4.30
CA THR A 229 15.00 16.85 -5.19
C THR A 229 14.48 16.84 -6.61
N GLU A 230 14.61 17.96 -7.32
CA GLU A 230 14.20 18.06 -8.71
C GLU A 230 15.01 17.06 -9.57
N LYS A 231 14.32 16.43 -10.52
CA LYS A 231 14.90 15.43 -11.44
C LYS A 231 16.15 15.96 -12.15
N SER A 232 16.14 17.19 -12.61
CA SER A 232 17.26 17.83 -13.31
C SER A 232 18.49 17.97 -12.40
N GLU A 233 18.29 18.27 -11.13
CA GLU A 233 19.36 18.35 -10.14
C GLU A 233 19.98 16.98 -9.86
N ALA A 234 19.14 15.95 -9.66
CA ALA A 234 19.60 14.57 -9.47
C ALA A 234 20.44 14.08 -10.67
N ILE A 235 19.98 14.34 -11.90
CA ILE A 235 20.73 14.01 -13.14
C ILE A 235 22.06 14.76 -13.20
N SER A 236 22.06 16.05 -12.90
CA SER A 236 23.28 16.85 -12.86
C SER A 236 24.29 16.30 -11.85
N ASN A 237 23.83 15.94 -10.66
CA ASN A 237 24.66 15.34 -9.62
C ASN A 237 25.26 14.00 -10.08
N VAL A 238 24.46 13.12 -10.69
CA VAL A 238 24.97 11.84 -11.24
C VAL A 238 26.11 12.10 -12.24
N ARG A 239 25.90 12.99 -13.23
CA ARG A 239 26.93 13.29 -14.24
C ARG A 239 28.20 13.85 -13.62
N ALA A 240 28.09 14.79 -12.67
CA ALA A 240 29.22 15.37 -11.98
C ALA A 240 30.00 14.34 -11.15
N ASN A 241 29.29 13.47 -10.44
CA ASN A 241 29.92 12.49 -9.55
C ASN A 241 30.54 11.31 -10.31
N MET A 242 29.92 10.86 -11.41
CA MET A 242 30.49 9.84 -12.29
C MET A 242 31.81 10.26 -12.90
N ALA A 243 32.01 11.55 -13.18
CA ALA A 243 33.27 12.09 -13.71
C ALA A 243 34.42 12.12 -12.69
N ARG A 244 34.17 11.83 -11.39
CA ARG A 244 35.18 11.90 -10.31
C ARG A 244 36.13 10.71 -10.26
N GLY A 245 35.81 9.60 -10.94
CA GLY A 245 36.64 8.38 -10.89
C GLY A 245 36.59 7.66 -9.53
N VAL A 246 35.55 7.90 -8.72
CA VAL A 246 35.32 7.18 -7.45
C VAL A 246 35.01 5.72 -7.75
N GLN A 247 35.58 4.81 -6.96
CA GLN A 247 35.33 3.38 -7.11
C GLN A 247 33.83 3.08 -6.93
N HIS A 248 33.26 2.29 -7.86
CA HIS A 248 31.86 1.85 -7.78
C HIS A 248 31.76 0.64 -6.89
N LEU A 249 30.72 0.60 -6.07
CA LEU A 249 30.38 -0.53 -5.20
C LEU A 249 30.14 -1.79 -6.03
N GLN A 250 30.84 -2.86 -5.68
CA GLN A 250 30.75 -4.16 -6.35
C GLN A 250 30.19 -5.22 -5.42
N PRO A 251 29.52 -6.27 -5.96
CA PRO A 251 29.15 -7.45 -5.20
C PRO A 251 30.34 -8.07 -4.48
N ARG A 252 30.11 -8.63 -3.30
CA ARG A 252 31.14 -9.30 -2.49
C ARG A 252 30.64 -10.67 -2.03
N GLU A 253 31.58 -11.55 -1.78
CA GLU A 253 31.28 -12.81 -1.09
C GLU A 253 30.93 -12.56 0.39
N GLY A 254 30.08 -13.41 0.95
CA GLY A 254 29.67 -13.29 2.34
C GLY A 254 30.82 -13.52 3.32
N ASN A 255 30.89 -12.70 4.35
CA ASN A 255 31.91 -12.80 5.42
C ASN A 255 31.37 -13.48 6.70
N GLY A 256 30.13 -13.98 6.68
CA GLY A 256 29.44 -14.62 7.81
C GLY A 256 29.03 -13.69 8.96
N LYS A 257 29.33 -12.40 8.85
CA LYS A 257 28.96 -11.39 9.86
C LYS A 257 27.49 -10.98 9.75
N THR A 258 26.98 -10.34 10.79
CA THR A 258 25.70 -9.66 10.79
C THR A 258 25.85 -8.22 10.26
N MET A 259 24.97 -7.78 9.39
CA MET A 259 24.83 -6.37 9.03
C MET A 259 23.97 -5.67 10.06
N VAL A 260 24.56 -4.79 10.87
CA VAL A 260 23.86 -4.05 11.93
C VAL A 260 23.53 -2.67 11.42
N ILE A 261 22.28 -2.42 11.03
CA ILE A 261 21.81 -1.17 10.43
C ILE A 261 21.24 -0.27 11.51
N ILE A 262 21.76 0.96 11.61
CA ILE A 262 21.33 1.95 12.58
C ILE A 262 20.63 3.10 11.86
N GLY A 263 19.31 3.15 11.98
CA GLY A 263 18.45 4.25 11.52
C GLY A 263 18.36 5.40 12.53
N GLY A 264 17.59 6.43 12.20
CA GLY A 264 17.55 7.70 12.94
C GLY A 264 16.44 7.85 13.97
N SER A 265 15.61 6.83 14.20
CA SER A 265 14.44 6.97 15.07
C SER A 265 14.79 7.12 16.57
N PRO A 266 13.90 7.68 17.38
CA PRO A 266 14.17 7.97 18.80
C PRO A 266 14.59 6.76 19.63
N SER A 267 14.14 5.56 19.29
CA SER A 267 14.46 4.30 20.00
C SER A 267 15.95 3.96 20.07
N ILE A 268 16.81 4.54 19.19
CA ILE A 268 18.26 4.23 19.21
C ILE A 268 18.93 4.62 20.53
N GLY A 269 18.46 5.67 21.20
CA GLY A 269 18.99 6.10 22.50
C GLY A 269 18.93 4.97 23.53
N ARG A 270 17.80 4.29 23.62
CA ARG A 270 17.58 3.16 24.53
C ARG A 270 18.27 1.88 24.06
N SER A 271 18.48 1.75 22.75
CA SER A 271 19.10 0.57 22.14
C SER A 271 20.63 0.56 22.23
N MET A 272 21.30 1.63 22.71
CA MET A 272 22.77 1.73 22.78
C MET A 272 23.47 0.55 23.45
N PRO A 273 22.96 -0.04 24.56
CA PRO A 273 23.57 -1.23 25.14
C PRO A 273 23.55 -2.45 24.20
N MET A 274 22.45 -2.65 23.45
CA MET A 274 22.33 -3.72 22.47
C MET A 274 23.20 -3.48 21.25
N ILE A 275 23.27 -2.24 20.74
CA ILE A 275 24.15 -1.84 19.64
C ILE A 275 25.62 -2.14 19.99
N ARG A 276 26.09 -1.79 21.23
CA ARG A 276 27.44 -2.12 21.68
C ARG A 276 27.70 -3.63 21.76
N LYS A 277 26.69 -4.44 22.04
CA LYS A 277 26.78 -5.90 22.00
C LYS A 277 26.84 -6.40 20.56
N ALA A 278 26.04 -5.85 19.66
CA ALA A 278 25.99 -6.21 18.25
C ALA A 278 27.30 -5.94 17.52
N MET A 279 28.04 -4.85 17.87
CA MET A 279 29.38 -4.55 17.35
C MET A 279 30.40 -5.70 17.45
N ARG A 280 30.20 -6.63 18.37
CA ARG A 280 31.12 -7.78 18.56
C ARG A 280 30.88 -8.89 17.54
N LYS A 281 29.74 -8.87 16.84
CA LYS A 281 29.28 -9.94 15.96
C LYS A 281 29.05 -9.49 14.52
N GLY A 282 28.96 -8.19 14.28
CA GLY A 282 28.57 -7.63 13.01
C GLY A 282 29.29 -6.33 12.66
N ASP A 283 29.11 -5.91 11.44
CA ASP A 283 29.58 -4.64 10.93
C ASP A 283 28.50 -3.57 11.16
N ILE A 284 28.86 -2.43 11.75
CA ILE A 284 27.96 -1.33 12.08
C ILE A 284 27.78 -0.41 10.86
N TRP A 285 26.55 -0.30 10.41
CA TRP A 285 26.12 0.55 9.31
C TRP A 285 25.29 1.72 9.82
N SER A 286 25.79 2.93 9.63
CA SER A 286 25.08 4.16 9.97
C SER A 286 24.51 4.84 8.72
N VAL A 287 23.45 5.61 8.89
CA VAL A 287 22.81 6.39 7.82
C VAL A 287 22.58 7.83 8.27
N ASN A 288 22.74 8.79 7.39
CA ASN A 288 22.43 10.19 7.67
C ASN A 288 23.07 10.68 9.01
N GLY A 289 22.33 11.38 9.84
CA GLY A 289 22.80 11.91 11.12
C GLY A 289 23.15 10.87 12.18
N THR A 290 22.85 9.58 11.98
CA THR A 290 23.24 8.55 12.95
C THR A 290 24.74 8.33 13.03
N HIS A 291 25.50 8.72 12.01
CA HIS A 291 26.96 8.68 12.03
C HIS A 291 27.52 9.48 13.21
N ASP A 292 27.20 10.76 13.27
CA ASP A 292 27.69 11.66 14.33
C ASP A 292 27.09 11.29 15.69
N PHE A 293 25.81 10.91 15.73
CA PHE A 293 25.13 10.43 16.93
C PHE A 293 25.87 9.25 17.59
N LEU A 294 26.37 8.30 16.79
CA LEU A 294 27.12 7.13 17.26
C LEU A 294 28.52 7.52 17.71
N LEU A 295 29.25 8.35 16.93
CA LEU A 295 30.58 8.83 17.29
C LEU A 295 30.59 9.57 18.63
N GLU A 296 29.62 10.45 18.88
CA GLU A 296 29.45 11.17 20.16
C GLU A 296 29.23 10.22 21.34
N ARG A 297 28.75 9.01 21.09
CA ARG A 297 28.53 7.98 22.10
C ARG A 297 29.59 6.89 22.12
N GLY A 298 30.74 7.15 21.46
CA GLY A 298 31.91 6.28 21.45
C GLY A 298 31.72 5.00 20.62
N VAL A 299 30.81 4.99 19.66
CA VAL A 299 30.61 3.93 18.67
C VAL A 299 31.07 4.45 17.32
N THR A 300 32.10 3.84 16.74
CA THR A 300 32.55 4.18 15.38
C THR A 300 31.87 3.21 14.40
N PRO A 301 31.08 3.72 13.45
CA PRO A 301 30.50 2.87 12.40
C PRO A 301 31.60 2.33 11.47
N ASP A 302 31.47 1.07 11.04
CA ASP A 302 32.36 0.49 10.00
C ASP A 302 31.98 1.08 8.63
N TYR A 303 30.67 1.31 8.41
CA TYR A 303 30.13 1.84 7.17
C TYR A 303 29.15 2.98 7.44
N PHE A 304 29.15 3.92 6.51
CA PHE A 304 28.17 5.00 6.43
C PHE A 304 27.50 4.99 5.05
N ALA A 305 26.19 5.12 4.98
CA ALA A 305 25.48 5.22 3.71
C ALA A 305 24.63 6.48 3.63
N LEU A 306 24.63 7.11 2.45
CA LEU A 306 23.83 8.27 2.12
C LEU A 306 23.13 8.06 0.77
N LEU A 307 21.83 8.43 0.73
CA LEU A 307 20.97 8.31 -0.45
C LEU A 307 20.52 9.66 -0.96
N ASP A 308 20.12 10.57 -0.09
CA ASP A 308 19.39 11.79 -0.40
C ASP A 308 20.24 12.81 -1.16
N ALA A 309 19.72 13.33 -2.28
CA ALA A 309 20.41 14.22 -3.20
C ALA A 309 20.53 15.68 -2.72
N ARG A 310 19.79 16.08 -1.68
CA ARG A 310 19.74 17.49 -1.19
C ARG A 310 21.11 17.97 -0.72
N LYS A 311 21.46 19.21 -1.07
CA LYS A 311 22.73 19.86 -0.67
C LYS A 311 22.93 19.91 0.85
N ASP A 312 21.86 20.11 1.61
CA ASP A 312 21.90 20.16 3.08
C ASP A 312 22.45 18.89 3.71
N ASN A 313 22.47 17.77 2.99
CA ASN A 313 22.96 16.49 3.50
C ASN A 313 24.49 16.43 3.60
N ALA A 314 25.23 17.39 3.04
CA ALA A 314 26.65 17.56 3.31
C ALA A 314 26.94 17.76 4.82
N ARG A 315 25.95 18.20 5.61
CA ARG A 315 26.03 18.30 7.09
C ARG A 315 26.32 16.96 7.78
N PHE A 316 25.92 15.83 7.19
CA PHE A 316 26.11 14.49 7.75
C PHE A 316 27.54 13.97 7.59
N VAL A 317 28.38 14.66 6.83
CA VAL A 317 29.78 14.30 6.58
C VAL A 317 30.74 15.40 6.97
N GLN A 318 30.36 16.30 7.89
CA GLN A 318 31.23 17.39 8.38
C GLN A 318 32.31 16.90 9.37
N LYS A 319 32.06 15.77 10.04
CA LYS A 319 33.00 15.16 11.00
C LYS A 319 33.34 13.73 10.57
N PRO A 320 33.90 13.52 9.38
CA PRO A 320 34.13 12.16 8.89
C PRO A 320 35.22 11.45 9.67
N ASN A 321 35.15 10.12 9.77
CA ASN A 321 36.09 9.28 10.52
C ASN A 321 36.92 8.40 9.57
N LYS A 322 38.24 8.33 9.77
CA LYS A 322 39.17 7.54 8.94
C LYS A 322 38.92 6.02 8.97
N ARG A 323 38.24 5.51 10.00
CA ARG A 323 37.91 4.08 10.14
C ARG A 323 36.58 3.70 9.49
N THR A 324 35.79 4.69 9.09
CA THR A 324 34.49 4.48 8.45
C THR A 324 34.65 4.49 6.93
N LYS A 325 34.06 3.51 6.27
CA LYS A 325 33.90 3.48 4.81
C LYS A 325 32.59 4.15 4.42
N TYR A 326 32.66 5.07 3.47
CA TYR A 326 31.55 5.89 3.03
C TYR A 326 30.94 5.37 1.72
N LEU A 327 29.66 5.01 1.74
CA LEU A 327 28.92 4.52 0.59
C LEU A 327 27.91 5.60 0.18
N ILE A 328 28.26 6.36 -0.84
CA ILE A 328 27.50 7.54 -1.26
C ILE A 328 26.80 7.27 -2.57
N ALA A 329 25.48 7.53 -2.61
CA ALA A 329 24.72 7.38 -3.85
C ALA A 329 25.17 8.40 -4.90
N SER A 330 25.23 7.98 -6.15
CA SER A 330 25.74 8.81 -7.25
C SER A 330 24.96 10.10 -7.47
N HIS A 331 23.69 10.16 -7.08
CA HIS A 331 22.86 11.36 -7.20
C HIS A 331 22.93 12.29 -5.97
N CYS A 332 23.69 11.93 -4.93
CA CYS A 332 23.96 12.87 -3.82
C CYS A 332 24.66 14.14 -4.32
N ALA A 333 24.48 15.23 -3.59
CA ALA A 333 25.11 16.51 -3.93
C ALA A 333 26.64 16.35 -4.06
N PRO A 334 27.28 16.97 -5.08
CA PRO A 334 28.72 16.91 -5.28
C PRO A 334 29.57 17.33 -4.06
N ASP A 335 29.06 18.26 -3.25
CA ASP A 335 29.67 18.75 -2.03
C ASP A 335 29.92 17.64 -1.00
N VAL A 336 29.12 16.59 -0.99
CA VAL A 336 29.31 15.40 -0.13
C VAL A 336 30.59 14.68 -0.51
N PHE A 337 30.82 14.46 -1.81
CA PHE A 337 32.04 13.83 -2.32
C PHE A 337 33.26 14.71 -2.09
N ASP A 338 33.13 16.04 -2.20
CA ASP A 338 34.20 16.99 -1.93
C ASP A 338 34.62 16.95 -0.46
N ALA A 339 33.67 16.88 0.46
CA ALA A 339 33.92 16.73 1.89
C ALA A 339 34.66 15.41 2.24
N LEU A 340 34.41 14.36 1.47
CA LEU A 340 34.95 13.02 1.69
C LEU A 340 36.20 12.67 0.83
N LYS A 341 36.74 13.59 0.05
CA LYS A 341 37.85 13.34 -0.90
C LYS A 341 39.11 12.66 -0.32
N SER A 342 39.31 12.77 1.01
CA SER A 342 40.45 12.19 1.73
C SER A 342 40.08 10.95 2.55
N PHE A 343 38.88 10.40 2.33
CA PHE A 343 38.35 9.27 3.07
C PHE A 343 38.11 8.09 2.13
N ASP A 344 37.82 6.91 2.70
CA ASP A 344 37.49 5.71 1.92
C ASP A 344 36.04 5.80 1.44
N VAL A 345 35.86 6.09 0.15
CA VAL A 345 34.57 6.31 -0.47
C VAL A 345 34.31 5.31 -1.61
N GLU A 346 33.20 4.65 -1.61
CA GLU A 346 32.66 3.93 -2.77
C GLU A 346 31.32 4.57 -3.20
N MET A 347 31.13 4.65 -4.51
CA MET A 347 29.89 5.16 -5.11
C MET A 347 28.95 4.01 -5.42
N TRP A 348 27.68 4.18 -5.11
CA TRP A 348 26.64 3.25 -5.49
C TRP A 348 25.50 3.94 -6.23
N HIS A 349 24.66 3.20 -6.96
CA HIS A 349 23.63 3.76 -7.80
C HIS A 349 22.27 3.26 -7.35
N ALA A 350 21.40 4.17 -6.92
CA ALA A 350 20.02 3.85 -6.61
C ALA A 350 19.23 3.67 -7.91
N TYR A 351 18.37 2.64 -7.95
CA TYR A 351 17.39 2.53 -9.02
C TYR A 351 16.29 3.57 -8.80
N GLU A 352 16.23 4.52 -9.71
CA GLU A 352 15.18 5.51 -9.85
C GLU A 352 14.79 5.53 -11.34
N PRO A 353 13.49 5.43 -11.69
CA PRO A 353 13.07 5.37 -13.10
C PRO A 353 13.66 6.52 -13.94
N ASP A 354 13.71 7.70 -13.37
CA ASP A 354 14.23 8.91 -14.03
C ASP A 354 15.74 8.90 -14.29
N LEU A 355 16.51 8.11 -13.55
CA LEU A 355 17.95 8.00 -13.71
C LEU A 355 18.36 6.85 -14.63
N HIS A 356 17.42 5.95 -14.97
CA HIS A 356 17.73 4.75 -15.76
C HIS A 356 18.36 5.09 -17.12
N GLU A 357 17.76 6.01 -17.86
CA GLU A 357 18.26 6.42 -19.17
C GLU A 357 19.62 7.14 -19.07
N VAL A 358 19.83 7.89 -18.00
CA VAL A 358 21.12 8.57 -17.73
C VAL A 358 22.24 7.54 -17.53
N PHE A 359 21.98 6.49 -16.75
CA PHE A 359 22.96 5.41 -16.54
C PHE A 359 23.21 4.60 -17.80
N LYS A 360 22.20 4.37 -18.61
CA LYS A 360 22.34 3.72 -19.89
C LYS A 360 23.21 4.53 -20.87
N GLU A 361 22.99 5.84 -20.94
CA GLU A 361 23.81 6.77 -21.71
C GLU A 361 25.28 6.77 -21.22
N LEU A 362 25.49 6.85 -19.90
CA LEU A 362 26.84 6.88 -19.30
C LEU A 362 27.60 5.56 -19.45
N ALA A 363 26.88 4.43 -19.50
CA ALA A 363 27.50 3.13 -19.76
C ALA A 363 27.97 2.99 -21.21
N GLY A 364 27.28 3.62 -22.18
CA GLY A 364 27.58 3.48 -23.61
C GLY A 364 27.63 2.00 -24.03
N ASP A 365 28.74 1.61 -24.67
CA ASP A 365 28.98 0.22 -25.11
C ASP A 365 29.60 -0.67 -24.01
N GLN A 366 29.77 -0.16 -22.79
CA GLN A 366 30.31 -0.90 -21.65
C GLN A 366 29.23 -1.74 -20.97
N ALA A 367 29.65 -2.56 -19.99
CA ALA A 367 28.70 -3.32 -19.19
C ALA A 367 27.72 -2.38 -18.45
N PRO A 368 26.44 -2.75 -18.35
CA PRO A 368 25.42 -1.93 -17.69
C PRO A 368 25.84 -1.56 -16.26
N ILE A 369 25.61 -0.29 -15.91
CA ILE A 369 25.83 0.20 -14.55
C ILE A 369 24.80 -0.46 -13.63
N ARG A 370 25.29 -1.14 -12.59
CA ARG A 370 24.45 -1.82 -11.61
C ARG A 370 23.74 -0.82 -10.73
N MET A 371 22.40 -0.87 -10.73
CA MET A 371 21.55 -0.07 -9.86
C MET A 371 20.92 -0.93 -8.77
N LEU A 372 20.76 -0.37 -7.57
CA LEU A 372 20.14 -1.00 -6.42
C LEU A 372 18.67 -0.57 -6.31
N GLY A 373 17.77 -1.52 -6.40
CA GLY A 373 16.35 -1.37 -6.08
C GLY A 373 16.10 -1.28 -4.58
N GLY A 374 14.87 -1.50 -4.17
CA GLY A 374 14.44 -1.65 -2.78
C GLY A 374 14.11 -0.34 -2.07
N GLY A 375 12.81 -0.09 -1.86
CA GLY A 375 12.24 0.99 -1.05
C GLY A 375 12.70 2.41 -1.33
N ASN A 376 12.09 3.33 -0.63
CA ASN A 376 12.27 4.77 -0.81
C ASN A 376 13.23 5.43 0.20
N THR A 377 13.79 4.67 1.13
CA THR A 377 14.73 5.18 2.14
C THR A 377 16.08 4.48 2.09
N VAL A 378 17.12 5.16 2.58
CA VAL A 378 18.48 4.60 2.63
C VAL A 378 18.52 3.27 3.42
N VAL A 379 17.77 3.15 4.51
CA VAL A 379 17.71 1.92 5.33
C VAL A 379 17.18 0.74 4.53
N LEU A 380 16.12 0.95 3.75
CA LEU A 380 15.54 -0.10 2.90
C LEU A 380 16.48 -0.49 1.75
N LYS A 381 17.14 0.49 1.12
CA LYS A 381 18.18 0.23 0.11
C LYS A 381 19.34 -0.60 0.70
N LEU A 382 19.68 -0.39 1.98
CA LEU A 382 20.74 -1.15 2.65
C LEU A 382 20.42 -2.64 2.81
N LEU A 383 19.17 -3.04 2.88
CA LEU A 383 18.80 -4.46 2.93
C LEU A 383 19.23 -5.20 1.64
N TYR A 384 18.89 -4.65 0.48
CA TYR A 384 19.35 -5.22 -0.81
C TYR A 384 20.85 -5.03 -1.04
N MET A 385 21.41 -3.90 -0.63
CA MET A 385 22.86 -3.68 -0.66
C MET A 385 23.58 -4.75 0.18
N GLY A 386 23.08 -5.05 1.37
CA GLY A 386 23.62 -6.09 2.23
C GLY A 386 23.60 -7.47 1.57
N ARG A 387 22.49 -7.83 0.92
CA ARG A 387 22.43 -9.08 0.14
C ARG A 387 23.48 -9.11 -0.96
N MET A 388 23.64 -8.03 -1.72
CA MET A 388 24.66 -7.91 -2.76
C MET A 388 26.08 -8.02 -2.20
N LEU A 389 26.29 -7.57 -0.97
CA LEU A 389 27.56 -7.67 -0.26
C LEU A 389 27.73 -9.00 0.51
N GLY A 390 26.83 -9.96 0.32
CA GLY A 390 26.90 -11.30 0.88
C GLY A 390 26.43 -11.45 2.32
N TYR A 391 25.78 -10.45 2.91
CA TYR A 391 25.16 -10.61 4.23
C TYR A 391 23.89 -11.46 4.13
N THR A 392 23.69 -12.33 5.11
CA THR A 392 22.48 -13.16 5.29
C THR A 392 21.82 -12.93 6.64
N LYS A 393 22.43 -12.10 7.49
CA LYS A 393 21.89 -11.74 8.81
C LYS A 393 21.84 -10.22 8.94
N PHE A 394 20.66 -9.71 9.26
CA PHE A 394 20.39 -8.28 9.40
C PHE A 394 19.84 -8.00 10.80
N GLU A 395 20.37 -6.99 11.46
CA GLU A 395 19.92 -6.54 12.77
C GLU A 395 19.71 -5.02 12.70
N LEU A 396 18.46 -4.56 12.86
CA LEU A 396 18.04 -3.18 12.66
C LEU A 396 17.71 -2.50 13.98
N PHE A 397 18.23 -1.29 14.17
CA PHE A 397 17.95 -0.42 15.30
C PHE A 397 17.55 0.97 14.82
N GLY A 398 16.63 1.65 15.53
CA GLY A 398 16.20 3.01 15.18
C GLY A 398 15.51 3.10 13.83
N VAL A 399 14.73 2.08 13.47
CA VAL A 399 13.95 2.00 12.22
C VAL A 399 12.47 1.85 12.59
N ASP A 400 11.95 2.81 13.38
CA ASP A 400 10.62 2.70 13.97
C ASP A 400 9.48 3.00 12.99
N SER A 401 9.69 3.89 12.03
CA SER A 401 8.66 4.39 11.10
C SER A 401 7.38 4.85 11.81
N SER A 402 7.54 5.45 12.96
CA SER A 402 6.49 6.10 13.73
C SER A 402 7.11 7.14 14.66
N TYR A 403 6.30 8.11 15.07
CA TYR A 403 6.67 9.05 16.12
C TYR A 403 6.68 8.34 17.48
N GLU A 404 7.60 8.74 18.33
CA GLU A 404 7.57 8.46 19.75
C GLU A 404 7.29 9.78 20.47
N ASP A 405 6.12 9.88 21.13
CA ASP A 405 5.57 11.14 21.60
C ASP A 405 5.53 12.19 20.45
N ASP A 406 6.32 13.23 20.52
CA ASP A 406 6.44 14.24 19.46
C ASP A 406 7.73 14.14 18.64
N GLU A 407 8.60 13.19 18.95
CA GLU A 407 9.89 13.02 18.28
C GLU A 407 9.82 12.03 17.13
N HIS A 408 10.47 12.40 16.02
CA HIS A 408 10.64 11.53 14.84
C HIS A 408 12.09 11.06 14.66
N HIS A 409 13.07 11.73 15.27
CA HIS A 409 14.49 11.39 15.22
C HIS A 409 15.15 11.53 16.60
N ALA A 410 16.19 10.76 16.84
CA ALA A 410 17.01 10.81 18.05
C ALA A 410 17.98 12.00 18.07
N TYR A 411 18.02 12.79 17.02
CA TYR A 411 18.83 13.99 16.83
C TYR A 411 18.04 15.04 16.06
N PRO A 412 18.41 16.33 16.14
CA PRO A 412 17.68 17.41 15.47
C PRO A 412 17.60 17.19 13.95
N GLN A 413 16.38 17.15 13.43
CA GLN A 413 16.06 16.99 12.01
C GLN A 413 14.94 17.96 11.59
N PRO A 414 15.21 19.28 11.58
CA PRO A 414 14.19 20.30 11.44
C PRO A 414 13.43 20.25 10.11
N MET A 415 13.97 19.55 9.10
CA MET A 415 13.29 19.39 7.81
C MET A 415 12.05 18.50 7.87
N ASN A 416 11.89 17.73 8.95
CA ASN A 416 10.73 16.87 9.21
C ASN A 416 9.83 17.42 10.32
N ASP A 417 10.17 18.59 10.89
CA ASP A 417 9.34 19.22 11.90
C ASP A 417 8.03 19.73 11.29
N GLY A 418 6.92 19.53 11.99
CA GLY A 418 5.60 20.00 11.55
C GLY A 418 4.96 19.19 10.42
N GLU A 419 5.50 18.02 10.07
CA GLU A 419 4.87 17.12 9.10
C GLU A 419 3.48 16.68 9.56
N HIS A 420 2.56 16.52 8.60
CA HIS A 420 1.22 15.99 8.87
C HIS A 420 1.29 14.57 9.43
N ARG A 421 0.63 14.33 10.55
CA ARG A 421 0.62 13.05 11.25
C ARG A 421 -0.70 12.33 11.03
N LEU A 422 -0.60 11.05 10.76
CA LEU A 422 -1.71 10.14 10.58
C LEU A 422 -1.71 9.08 11.68
N ALA A 423 -2.89 8.71 12.15
CA ALA A 423 -3.04 7.57 13.04
C ALA A 423 -3.10 6.28 12.22
N VAL A 424 -2.16 5.38 12.47
CA VAL A 424 -2.07 4.06 11.83
C VAL A 424 -2.38 2.99 12.87
N TRP A 425 -3.24 2.07 12.53
CA TRP A 425 -3.54 0.92 13.37
C TRP A 425 -2.98 -0.35 12.73
N ALA A 426 -2.23 -1.13 13.49
CA ALA A 426 -1.73 -2.42 13.10
C ALA A 426 -2.00 -3.42 14.25
N ALA A 427 -2.75 -4.50 13.97
CA ALA A 427 -3.17 -5.52 14.92
C ALA A 427 -3.58 -4.94 16.30
N GLY A 428 -4.50 -3.96 16.29
CA GLY A 428 -5.05 -3.34 17.50
C GLY A 428 -4.14 -2.31 18.19
N ARG A 429 -2.92 -2.08 17.73
CA ARG A 429 -2.00 -1.07 18.26
C ARG A 429 -2.01 0.19 17.37
N LYS A 430 -2.11 1.34 18.01
CA LYS A 430 -2.09 2.67 17.35
C LYS A 430 -0.67 3.20 17.25
N PHE A 431 -0.32 3.72 16.07
CA PHE A 431 0.93 4.42 15.79
C PHE A 431 0.63 5.81 15.23
N SER A 432 1.47 6.78 15.53
CA SER A 432 1.45 8.11 14.90
C SER A 432 2.56 8.14 13.84
N CYS A 433 2.20 8.40 12.58
CA CYS A 433 3.14 8.30 11.47
C CYS A 433 2.99 9.48 10.50
N ALA A 434 4.09 9.96 9.94
CA ALA A 434 4.02 10.76 8.73
C ALA A 434 3.72 9.85 7.50
N PRO A 435 3.17 10.39 6.39
CA PRO A 435 2.85 9.59 5.19
C PRO A 435 4.04 8.74 4.68
N TRP A 436 5.24 9.30 4.62
CA TRP A 436 6.43 8.59 4.17
C TRP A 436 6.85 7.43 5.11
N MET A 437 6.58 7.53 6.41
CA MET A 437 6.83 6.44 7.38
C MET A 437 5.96 5.22 7.09
N ILE A 438 4.74 5.44 6.61
CA ILE A 438 3.81 4.37 6.27
C ILE A 438 4.25 3.67 4.99
N VAL A 439 4.67 4.45 3.98
CA VAL A 439 5.26 3.89 2.76
C VAL A 439 6.49 3.05 3.11
N GLN A 440 7.39 3.58 3.96
CA GLN A 440 8.56 2.85 4.42
C GLN A 440 8.20 1.53 5.11
N ALA A 441 7.16 1.51 5.95
CA ALA A 441 6.74 0.30 6.65
C ALA A 441 6.16 -0.76 5.70
N LYS A 442 5.44 -0.35 4.66
CA LYS A 442 4.95 -1.24 3.60
C LYS A 442 6.09 -1.82 2.77
N ASP A 443 6.96 -0.95 2.25
CA ASP A 443 8.13 -1.37 1.50
C ASP A 443 9.00 -2.35 2.31
N PHE A 444 9.16 -2.09 3.62
CA PHE A 444 9.86 -2.99 4.54
C PHE A 444 9.20 -4.37 4.60
N GLN A 445 7.89 -4.42 4.78
CA GLN A 445 7.15 -5.68 4.89
C GLN A 445 7.31 -6.54 3.63
N GLU A 446 7.25 -5.93 2.45
CA GLU A 446 7.45 -6.64 1.18
C GLU A 446 8.88 -7.14 1.02
N GLN A 447 9.87 -6.29 1.31
CA GLN A 447 11.28 -6.63 1.16
C GLN A 447 11.73 -7.72 2.13
N VAL A 448 11.29 -7.64 3.37
CA VAL A 448 11.70 -8.63 4.40
C VAL A 448 11.14 -10.01 4.09
N ARG A 449 9.93 -10.11 3.54
CA ARG A 449 9.41 -11.41 3.05
C ARG A 449 10.32 -12.03 2.01
N VAL A 450 10.72 -11.24 1.00
CA VAL A 450 11.66 -11.73 -0.03
C VAL A 450 12.99 -12.19 0.59
N LEU A 451 13.54 -11.42 1.53
CA LEU A 451 14.80 -11.79 2.20
C LEU A 451 14.67 -13.07 3.03
N ILE A 452 13.56 -13.26 3.73
CA ILE A 452 13.28 -14.49 4.50
C ILE A 452 13.15 -15.69 3.54
N ASP A 453 12.42 -15.55 2.44
CA ASP A 453 12.28 -16.59 1.42
C ASP A 453 13.64 -16.97 0.79
N GLU A 454 14.58 -16.01 0.72
CA GLU A 454 15.98 -16.26 0.31
C GLU A 454 16.87 -16.82 1.44
N GLY A 455 16.32 -17.15 2.59
CA GLY A 455 17.03 -17.72 3.75
C GLY A 455 17.79 -16.71 4.61
N CYS A 456 17.47 -15.42 4.52
CA CYS A 456 18.03 -14.39 5.39
C CYS A 456 17.30 -14.34 6.75
N ILE A 457 18.04 -13.92 7.77
CA ILE A 457 17.51 -13.64 9.11
C ILE A 457 17.45 -12.12 9.29
N VAL A 458 16.27 -11.59 9.56
CA VAL A 458 16.06 -10.16 9.82
C VAL A 458 15.49 -9.96 11.21
N THR A 459 16.23 -9.25 12.06
CA THR A 459 15.81 -8.91 13.43
C THR A 459 15.66 -7.39 13.53
N VAL A 460 14.54 -6.91 14.06
CA VAL A 460 14.28 -5.47 14.23
C VAL A 460 14.02 -5.14 15.69
N HIS A 461 14.71 -4.14 16.19
CA HIS A 461 14.60 -3.68 17.56
C HIS A 461 13.90 -2.31 17.62
N GLY A 462 13.06 -2.11 18.60
CA GLY A 462 12.32 -0.87 18.83
C GLY A 462 10.85 -1.12 19.17
N ASN A 463 10.09 -0.04 19.26
CA ASN A 463 8.67 -0.06 19.62
C ASN A 463 7.76 0.58 18.55
N GLY A 464 8.29 0.98 17.43
CA GLY A 464 7.56 1.63 16.35
C GLY A 464 6.78 0.66 15.46
N LEU A 465 6.30 1.19 14.34
CA LEU A 465 5.48 0.45 13.39
C LEU A 465 6.27 -0.69 12.70
N ILE A 466 7.50 -0.44 12.24
CA ILE A 466 8.34 -1.49 11.59
C ILE A 466 8.73 -2.59 12.57
N PRO A 467 9.27 -2.35 13.78
CA PRO A 467 9.51 -3.39 14.77
C PRO A 467 8.27 -4.22 15.08
N PHE A 468 7.11 -3.59 15.16
CA PHE A 468 5.85 -4.28 15.39
C PHE A 468 5.49 -5.21 14.21
N ILE A 469 5.57 -4.73 12.96
CA ILE A 469 5.34 -5.55 11.76
C ILE A 469 6.32 -6.74 11.71
N ALA A 470 7.61 -6.52 11.99
CA ALA A 470 8.61 -7.57 12.00
C ALA A 470 8.29 -8.66 13.04
N SER A 471 7.79 -8.28 14.22
CA SER A 471 7.37 -9.24 15.25
C SER A 471 6.18 -10.11 14.84
N GLN A 472 5.26 -9.55 14.04
CA GLN A 472 4.11 -10.30 13.53
C GLN A 472 4.50 -11.28 12.42
N LEU A 473 5.47 -10.91 11.58
CA LEU A 473 6.00 -11.80 10.53
C LEU A 473 6.71 -13.01 11.16
N ALA A 474 7.49 -12.82 12.22
CA ALA A 474 8.16 -13.91 12.93
C ALA A 474 7.19 -14.89 13.64
N GLN A 475 6.06 -14.38 14.18
CA GLN A 475 5.05 -15.24 14.84
C GLN A 475 4.20 -16.04 13.86
N GLY A 476 4.01 -15.54 12.62
CA GLY A 476 3.26 -16.25 11.57
C GLY A 476 3.98 -17.49 11.03
N GLU A 477 5.29 -17.57 11.16
CA GLU A 477 6.08 -18.75 10.76
C GLU A 477 6.00 -19.90 11.77
N ASP A 478 5.96 -19.61 13.06
CA ASP A 478 5.83 -20.63 14.10
C ASP A 478 4.47 -21.33 14.09
N SER A 479 3.42 -20.69 13.55
CA SER A 479 2.07 -21.27 13.44
C SER A 479 1.88 -22.21 12.24
N ASN A 480 2.83 -22.25 11.31
CA ASN A 480 2.82 -23.15 10.14
C ASN A 480 3.77 -24.36 10.30
N ALA A 481 4.43 -24.49 11.44
CA ALA A 481 5.38 -25.58 11.75
C ALA A 481 4.81 -26.65 12.70
N GLU A 482 3.54 -26.54 13.11
CA GLU A 482 2.75 -27.57 13.79
C GLU A 482 1.56 -27.94 12.87
#